data_e8210f3c14a503c45f574274a5f7a4b5
#
_entry.id   e8210f3c14a503c45f574274a5f7a4b5
#
_cell.length_a   1.000
_cell.length_b   1.000
_cell.length_c   1.000
_cell.angle_alpha   90.00
_cell.angle_beta   90.00
_cell.angle_gamma   90.00
#
_symmetry.space_group_name_H-M   'P 1'
#
loop_
_entity.id
_entity.type
_entity.pdbx_description
1 polymer ?
#
loop_
_entity_poly.entity_id
_entity_poly.type
_entity_poly.pdbx_seq_one_letter_code
_entity_poly.pdbx_strand_id
1 'polypeptide(L)'
;GGKGSRMKNDIPKQFLSLKNKPILYYTIKAFIEAFEKIEIILVLPEEHISKGKEIIDGYFNDSRISITAGGRTRFHSVQNGLALINEDSIVFVHDGVRCLLTSDLIKKCYDAAVEYGTAVPVVECSDSVRLLTANGNKILDRNKIKIIQTPQTFHSKILLPAYKIDYKDKFTDEASVVEAYGLAINLIEGEKNNIKITTSADLKLAEILLPE
;
A
#
# COMPACT_ATOMS: atom_id res chain seq x y z
N GLY A 1 2.86 -6.21 6.02
CA GLY A 1 3.24 -6.89 7.22
C GLY A 1 2.66 -6.38 8.55
N GLY A 2 1.45 -5.80 8.61
CA GLY A 2 0.88 -5.29 9.87
C GLY A 2 -0.03 -6.31 10.58
N LYS A 3 0.02 -6.39 11.92
CA LYS A 3 -0.79 -7.30 12.75
C LYS A 3 -2.30 -6.98 12.81
N GLY A 4 -2.80 -5.99 12.09
CA GLY A 4 -4.24 -5.72 11.91
C GLY A 4 -5.11 -5.54 13.19
N SER A 5 -4.52 -5.13 14.30
CA SER A 5 -5.08 -5.15 15.66
C SER A 5 -6.40 -4.38 15.92
N ARG A 6 -6.87 -3.59 14.95
CA ARG A 6 -8.07 -2.74 15.13
C ARG A 6 -9.42 -3.46 14.90
N MET A 7 -9.42 -4.59 14.24
CA MET A 7 -10.61 -5.47 14.18
C MET A 7 -10.32 -6.64 15.13
N LYS A 8 -11.09 -6.82 16.18
CA LYS A 8 -10.98 -7.89 17.18
C LYS A 8 -11.26 -9.30 16.58
N ASN A 9 -10.70 -9.61 15.41
CA ASN A 9 -10.79 -10.90 14.75
C ASN A 9 -9.45 -11.61 14.83
N ASP A 10 -9.46 -12.90 15.08
CA ASP A 10 -8.28 -13.78 15.10
C ASP A 10 -7.64 -13.93 13.71
N ILE A 11 -8.37 -13.57 12.64
CA ILE A 11 -7.90 -13.65 11.26
C ILE A 11 -7.40 -12.26 10.81
N PRO A 12 -6.15 -12.13 10.31
CA PRO A 12 -5.66 -10.88 9.75
C PRO A 12 -6.53 -10.37 8.60
N LYS A 13 -6.72 -9.05 8.55
CA LYS A 13 -7.67 -8.39 7.65
C LYS A 13 -7.53 -8.76 6.19
N GLN A 14 -6.31 -8.89 5.70
CA GLN A 14 -6.02 -9.24 4.31
C GLN A 14 -6.56 -10.61 3.88
N PHE A 15 -6.86 -11.48 4.86
CA PHE A 15 -7.41 -12.81 4.64
C PHE A 15 -8.92 -12.90 4.87
N LEU A 16 -9.56 -11.81 5.31
CA LEU A 16 -11.02 -11.77 5.44
C LEU A 16 -11.67 -11.96 4.08
N SER A 17 -12.81 -12.66 4.09
CA SER A 17 -13.58 -12.90 2.87
C SER A 17 -14.33 -11.63 2.44
N LEU A 18 -14.26 -11.33 1.15
CA LEU A 18 -15.00 -10.32 0.43
C LEU A 18 -15.56 -10.99 -0.83
N LYS A 19 -16.88 -11.05 -1.01
CA LYS A 19 -17.53 -11.79 -2.13
C LYS A 19 -16.90 -13.18 -2.36
N ASN A 20 -16.76 -13.98 -1.29
CA ASN A 20 -16.23 -15.36 -1.29
C ASN A 20 -14.74 -15.51 -1.68
N LYS A 21 -13.97 -14.43 -1.75
CA LYS A 21 -12.52 -14.48 -1.97
C LYS A 21 -11.79 -13.65 -0.91
N PRO A 22 -10.53 -13.95 -0.57
CA PRO A 22 -9.77 -13.11 0.36
C PRO A 22 -9.61 -11.68 -0.18
N ILE A 23 -9.61 -10.67 0.69
CA ILE A 23 -9.32 -9.28 0.29
C ILE A 23 -8.03 -9.20 -0.53
N LEU A 24 -6.99 -9.92 -0.10
CA LEU A 24 -5.69 -9.97 -0.77
C LEU A 24 -5.77 -10.45 -2.23
N TYR A 25 -6.73 -11.34 -2.56
CA TYR A 25 -6.96 -11.79 -3.94
C TYR A 25 -7.23 -10.61 -4.87
N TYR A 26 -8.14 -9.71 -4.49
CA TYR A 26 -8.50 -8.58 -5.35
C TYR A 26 -7.34 -7.61 -5.51
N THR A 27 -6.56 -7.39 -4.46
CA THR A 27 -5.37 -6.55 -4.53
C THR A 27 -4.34 -7.11 -5.51
N ILE A 28 -4.02 -8.40 -5.41
CA ILE A 28 -3.07 -9.07 -6.32
C ILE A 28 -3.60 -9.04 -7.75
N LYS A 29 -4.88 -9.40 -7.94
CA LYS A 29 -5.55 -9.43 -9.25
C LYS A 29 -5.44 -8.09 -9.97
N ALA A 30 -5.69 -6.96 -9.29
CA ALA A 30 -5.63 -5.64 -9.89
C ALA A 30 -4.25 -5.33 -10.52
N PHE A 31 -3.16 -5.70 -9.86
CA PHE A 31 -1.81 -5.52 -10.39
C PHE A 31 -1.50 -6.46 -11.56
N ILE A 32 -1.89 -7.73 -11.47
CA ILE A 32 -1.70 -8.71 -12.57
C ILE A 32 -2.44 -8.27 -13.83
N GLU A 33 -3.64 -7.71 -13.69
CA GLU A 33 -4.45 -7.23 -14.80
C GLU A 33 -3.94 -5.90 -15.37
N ALA A 34 -3.25 -5.08 -14.57
CA ALA A 34 -2.71 -3.81 -15.03
C ALA A 34 -1.48 -3.98 -15.94
N PHE A 35 -0.60 -4.97 -15.66
CA PHE A 35 0.65 -5.18 -16.38
C PHE A 35 0.96 -6.68 -16.56
N GLU A 36 1.21 -7.07 -17.80
CA GLU A 36 1.55 -8.46 -18.15
C GLU A 36 2.87 -8.94 -17.51
N LYS A 37 3.86 -8.07 -17.42
CA LYS A 37 5.21 -8.38 -16.92
C LYS A 37 5.48 -7.92 -15.49
N ILE A 38 4.43 -7.70 -14.69
CA ILE A 38 4.61 -7.30 -13.30
C ILE A 38 5.12 -8.47 -12.45
N GLU A 39 6.05 -8.19 -11.56
CA GLU A 39 6.45 -9.09 -10.48
C GLU A 39 5.86 -8.62 -9.16
N ILE A 40 5.33 -9.54 -8.36
CA ILE A 40 4.68 -9.23 -7.08
C ILE A 40 5.46 -9.91 -5.96
N ILE A 41 5.92 -9.10 -5.01
CA ILE A 41 6.54 -9.57 -3.78
C ILE A 41 5.53 -9.39 -2.64
N LEU A 42 4.92 -10.48 -2.22
CA LEU A 42 3.97 -10.48 -1.11
C LEU A 42 4.72 -10.56 0.22
N VAL A 43 4.69 -9.49 1.00
CA VAL A 43 5.36 -9.42 2.30
C VAL A 43 4.37 -9.70 3.41
N LEU A 44 4.52 -10.80 4.12
CA LEU A 44 3.62 -11.25 5.18
C LEU A 44 4.37 -11.48 6.50
N PRO A 45 3.69 -11.36 7.67
CA PRO A 45 4.23 -11.91 8.90
C PRO A 45 4.58 -13.39 8.73
N GLU A 46 5.65 -13.84 9.34
CA GLU A 46 6.19 -15.19 9.14
C GLU A 46 5.13 -16.28 9.42
N GLU A 47 4.33 -16.09 10.47
CA GLU A 47 3.24 -16.98 10.85
C GLU A 47 2.10 -17.08 9.82
N HIS A 48 2.09 -16.21 8.79
CA HIS A 48 1.06 -16.15 7.75
C HIS A 48 1.56 -16.49 6.35
N ILE A 49 2.81 -16.89 6.20
CA ILE A 49 3.40 -17.27 4.89
C ILE A 49 2.66 -18.48 4.30
N SER A 50 2.36 -19.50 5.10
CA SER A 50 1.60 -20.68 4.64
C SER A 50 0.24 -20.27 4.08
N LYS A 51 -0.47 -19.39 4.79
CA LYS A 51 -1.77 -18.88 4.34
C LYS A 51 -1.66 -18.06 3.03
N GLY A 52 -0.59 -17.28 2.89
CA GLY A 52 -0.30 -16.57 1.64
C GLY A 52 -0.07 -17.53 0.47
N LYS A 53 0.70 -18.61 0.68
CA LYS A 53 0.93 -19.66 -0.34
C LYS A 53 -0.38 -20.32 -0.77
N GLU A 54 -1.23 -20.73 0.18
CA GLU A 54 -2.54 -21.30 -0.13
C GLU A 54 -3.38 -20.40 -1.05
N ILE A 55 -3.34 -19.08 -0.84
CA ILE A 55 -4.05 -18.12 -1.68
C ILE A 55 -3.43 -18.03 -3.07
N ILE A 56 -2.10 -17.96 -3.17
CA ILE A 56 -1.41 -17.88 -4.46
C ILE A 56 -1.67 -19.15 -5.27
N ASP A 57 -1.45 -20.33 -4.68
CA ASP A 57 -1.59 -21.62 -5.34
C ASP A 57 -3.05 -21.89 -5.74
N GLY A 58 -4.01 -21.48 -4.88
CA GLY A 58 -5.44 -21.72 -5.10
C GLY A 58 -6.11 -20.79 -6.10
N TYR A 59 -5.62 -19.55 -6.25
CA TYR A 59 -6.30 -18.53 -7.08
C TYR A 59 -5.50 -18.06 -8.29
N PHE A 60 -4.17 -18.14 -8.25
CA PHE A 60 -3.31 -17.56 -9.29
C PHE A 60 -2.43 -18.62 -9.96
N ASN A 61 -1.74 -19.46 -9.18
CA ASN A 61 -0.72 -20.40 -9.68
C ASN A 61 0.24 -19.71 -10.68
N ASP A 62 0.77 -18.55 -10.27
CA ASP A 62 1.48 -17.60 -11.12
C ASP A 62 2.90 -17.39 -10.60
N SER A 63 3.90 -17.70 -11.42
CA SER A 63 5.33 -17.59 -11.07
C SER A 63 5.80 -16.15 -10.85
N ARG A 64 5.03 -15.15 -11.28
CA ARG A 64 5.31 -13.73 -11.04
C ARG A 64 5.09 -13.32 -9.57
N ILE A 65 4.49 -14.18 -8.74
CA ILE A 65 4.18 -13.87 -7.35
C ILE A 65 5.15 -14.63 -6.44
N SER A 66 5.96 -13.89 -5.69
CA SER A 66 6.83 -14.41 -4.65
C SER A 66 6.36 -13.98 -3.26
N ILE A 67 6.78 -14.72 -2.23
CA ILE A 67 6.47 -14.38 -0.83
C ILE A 67 7.76 -14.24 -0.02
N THR A 68 7.79 -13.22 0.84
CA THR A 68 8.87 -13.06 1.82
C THR A 68 8.31 -12.70 3.20
N ALA A 69 9.09 -13.00 4.25
CA ALA A 69 8.74 -12.60 5.60
C ALA A 69 8.88 -11.09 5.81
N GLY A 70 7.93 -10.51 6.52
CA GLY A 70 8.00 -9.13 6.97
C GLY A 70 8.96 -8.95 8.14
N GLY A 71 9.24 -7.69 8.48
CA GLY A 71 10.06 -7.32 9.62
C GLY A 71 9.22 -6.78 10.79
N ARG A 72 9.93 -6.33 11.83
CA ARG A 72 9.34 -5.86 13.10
C ARG A 72 8.40 -4.65 12.96
N THR A 73 8.58 -3.83 11.93
CA THR A 73 7.72 -2.68 11.60
C THR A 73 7.33 -2.70 10.12
N ARG A 74 6.44 -1.76 9.69
CA ARG A 74 6.10 -1.58 8.29
C ARG A 74 7.34 -1.25 7.45
N PHE A 75 8.22 -0.36 7.94
CA PHE A 75 9.48 -0.02 7.29
C PHE A 75 10.34 -1.27 7.03
N HIS A 76 10.60 -2.09 8.05
CA HIS A 76 11.41 -3.29 7.90
C HIS A 76 10.76 -4.34 7.00
N SER A 77 9.42 -4.40 6.98
CA SER A 77 8.70 -5.28 6.06
C SER A 77 8.90 -4.85 4.59
N VAL A 78 8.80 -3.56 4.31
CA VAL A 78 9.08 -3.03 2.97
C VAL A 78 10.56 -3.23 2.62
N GLN A 79 11.48 -2.97 3.55
CA GLN A 79 12.92 -3.20 3.35
C GLN A 79 13.22 -4.65 2.95
N ASN A 80 12.58 -5.64 3.59
CA ASN A 80 12.74 -7.05 3.24
C ASN A 80 12.22 -7.36 1.82
N GLY A 81 11.10 -6.75 1.42
CA GLY A 81 10.59 -6.87 0.05
C GLY A 81 11.53 -6.23 -0.97
N LEU A 82 12.04 -5.03 -0.68
CA LEU A 82 12.96 -4.31 -1.55
C LEU A 82 14.30 -5.02 -1.75
N ALA A 83 14.73 -5.83 -0.77
CA ALA A 83 15.96 -6.63 -0.88
C ALA A 83 15.90 -7.70 -1.98
N LEU A 84 14.72 -8.02 -2.50
CA LEU A 84 14.52 -8.96 -3.60
C LEU A 84 14.53 -8.30 -4.98
N ILE A 85 14.64 -6.97 -5.05
CA ILE A 85 14.68 -6.22 -6.31
C ILE A 85 16.15 -6.15 -6.78
N ASN A 86 16.42 -6.76 -7.93
CA ASN A 86 17.79 -6.88 -8.47
C ASN A 86 18.01 -6.01 -9.71
N GLU A 87 16.97 -5.41 -10.28
CA GLU A 87 17.03 -4.65 -11.53
C GLU A 87 16.43 -3.26 -11.38
N ASP A 88 16.81 -2.35 -12.28
CA ASP A 88 16.18 -1.05 -12.42
C ASP A 88 14.71 -1.21 -12.80
N SER A 89 13.82 -0.71 -11.95
CA SER A 89 12.37 -0.92 -12.09
C SER A 89 11.56 0.23 -11.51
N ILE A 90 10.29 0.26 -11.85
CA ILE A 90 9.29 1.06 -11.13
C ILE A 90 8.67 0.17 -10.05
N VAL A 91 8.78 0.60 -8.82
CA VAL A 91 8.37 -0.15 -7.62
C VAL A 91 7.09 0.44 -7.04
N PHE A 92 6.05 -0.37 -6.97
CA PHE A 92 4.81 -0.04 -6.29
C PHE A 92 4.84 -0.60 -4.87
N VAL A 93 4.69 0.22 -3.85
CA VAL A 93 4.47 -0.25 -2.48
C VAL A 93 3.00 -0.03 -2.13
N HIS A 94 2.29 -1.14 -1.88
CA HIS A 94 0.84 -1.10 -1.74
C HIS A 94 0.34 -1.81 -0.49
N ASP A 95 -0.70 -1.24 0.12
CA ASP A 95 -1.40 -1.86 1.25
C ASP A 95 -2.30 -3.00 0.76
N GLY A 96 -2.03 -4.25 1.13
CA GLY A 96 -2.81 -5.43 0.74
C GLY A 96 -4.29 -5.44 1.17
N VAL A 97 -4.74 -4.39 1.86
CA VAL A 97 -6.13 -4.16 2.28
C VAL A 97 -6.80 -2.97 1.56
N ARG A 98 -6.23 -2.49 0.45
CA ARG A 98 -6.86 -1.55 -0.50
C ARG A 98 -7.20 -2.29 -1.79
N CYS A 99 -8.21 -3.12 -1.72
CA CYS A 99 -8.58 -4.06 -2.77
C CYS A 99 -9.50 -3.46 -3.87
N LEU A 100 -9.91 -2.21 -3.73
CA LEU A 100 -10.70 -1.49 -4.74
C LEU A 100 -9.83 -0.64 -5.67
N LEU A 101 -8.57 -1.03 -5.80
CA LEU A 101 -7.60 -0.40 -6.68
C LEU A 101 -7.94 -0.67 -8.15
N THR A 102 -7.97 0.38 -8.96
CA THR A 102 -8.24 0.28 -10.40
C THR A 102 -6.95 0.15 -11.22
N SER A 103 -7.04 -0.49 -12.39
CA SER A 103 -5.93 -0.52 -13.36
C SER A 103 -5.52 0.88 -13.82
N ASP A 104 -6.47 1.82 -13.90
CA ASP A 104 -6.21 3.18 -14.31
C ASP A 104 -5.36 3.93 -13.29
N LEU A 105 -5.65 3.79 -11.99
CA LEU A 105 -4.82 4.39 -10.95
C LEU A 105 -3.42 3.76 -10.91
N ILE A 106 -3.30 2.43 -11.11
CA ILE A 106 -1.99 1.77 -11.17
C ILE A 106 -1.17 2.32 -12.34
N LYS A 107 -1.75 2.44 -13.54
CA LYS A 107 -1.08 2.99 -14.72
C LYS A 107 -0.70 4.45 -14.54
N LYS A 108 -1.61 5.27 -13.99
CA LYS A 108 -1.34 6.69 -13.67
C LYS A 108 -0.16 6.83 -12.70
N CYS A 109 -0.08 5.98 -11.68
CA CYS A 109 1.06 5.94 -10.75
C CYS A 109 2.36 5.54 -11.47
N TYR A 110 2.30 4.57 -12.38
CA TYR A 110 3.44 4.13 -13.18
C TYR A 110 3.99 5.27 -14.05
N ASP A 111 3.12 5.89 -14.86
CA ASP A 111 3.49 6.94 -15.79
C ASP A 111 4.12 8.14 -15.06
N ALA A 112 3.52 8.56 -13.94
CA ALA A 112 4.06 9.63 -13.12
C ALA A 112 5.40 9.26 -12.46
N ALA A 113 5.59 8.02 -12.03
CA ALA A 113 6.88 7.58 -11.49
C ALA A 113 7.97 7.48 -12.56
N VAL A 114 7.62 7.10 -13.79
CA VAL A 114 8.55 7.13 -14.94
C VAL A 114 8.97 8.56 -15.25
N GLU A 115 8.03 9.52 -15.25
CA GLU A 115 8.28 10.91 -15.61
C GLU A 115 9.02 11.68 -14.49
N TYR A 116 8.58 11.52 -13.22
CA TYR A 116 9.05 12.34 -12.09
C TYR A 116 9.91 11.57 -11.08
N GLY A 117 10.08 10.28 -11.26
CA GLY A 117 10.78 9.40 -10.32
C GLY A 117 9.95 8.93 -9.12
N THR A 118 8.86 9.62 -8.80
CA THR A 118 7.97 9.32 -7.65
C THR A 118 6.52 9.62 -7.99
N ALA A 119 5.58 8.84 -7.46
CA ALA A 119 4.14 9.11 -7.57
C ALA A 119 3.42 8.64 -6.30
N VAL A 120 2.78 9.58 -5.60
CA VAL A 120 2.03 9.32 -4.37
C VAL A 120 0.58 9.77 -4.57
N PRO A 121 -0.38 8.84 -4.70
CA PRO A 121 -1.77 9.20 -4.91
C PRO A 121 -2.38 9.79 -3.64
N VAL A 122 -3.16 10.86 -3.82
CA VAL A 122 -3.80 11.59 -2.73
C VAL A 122 -5.25 11.92 -3.06
N VAL A 123 -6.09 12.04 -2.05
CA VAL A 123 -7.44 12.58 -2.17
C VAL A 123 -7.64 13.78 -1.25
N GLU A 124 -8.64 14.61 -1.58
CA GLU A 124 -9.03 15.75 -0.76
C GLU A 124 -9.52 15.31 0.62
N CYS A 125 -9.23 16.12 1.62
CA CYS A 125 -9.81 15.97 2.94
C CYS A 125 -11.19 16.64 2.98
N SER A 126 -12.26 15.85 3.10
CA SER A 126 -13.64 16.35 3.16
C SER A 126 -14.01 16.93 4.52
N ASP A 127 -13.40 16.44 5.58
CA ASP A 127 -13.75 16.78 6.96
C ASP A 127 -13.02 18.02 7.47
N SER A 128 -13.59 18.68 8.50
CA SER A 128 -12.88 19.70 9.24
C SER A 128 -11.78 19.08 10.12
N VAL A 129 -10.56 19.59 10.01
CA VAL A 129 -9.37 19.04 10.68
C VAL A 129 -8.85 19.99 11.74
N ARG A 130 -8.48 19.44 12.90
CA ARG A 130 -7.82 20.19 13.98
C ARG A 130 -6.48 19.55 14.35
N LEU A 131 -5.45 20.37 14.47
CA LEU A 131 -4.16 19.95 15.00
C LEU A 131 -4.16 20.09 16.51
N LEU A 132 -3.86 19.00 17.22
CA LEU A 132 -3.62 19.04 18.67
C LEU A 132 -2.24 19.62 18.93
N THR A 133 -2.15 20.50 19.92
CA THR A 133 -0.91 21.15 20.38
C THR A 133 -0.77 20.96 21.88
N ALA A 134 0.39 21.23 22.45
CA ALA A 134 0.61 21.14 23.89
C ALA A 134 -0.39 22.01 24.69
N ASN A 135 -0.83 23.15 24.13
CA ASN A 135 -1.69 24.12 24.79
C ASN A 135 -3.14 24.14 24.26
N GLY A 136 -3.61 23.01 23.68
CA GLY A 136 -4.96 22.90 23.14
C GLY A 136 -5.01 22.42 21.70
N ASN A 137 -5.72 23.11 20.83
CA ASN A 137 -5.83 22.71 19.42
C ASN A 137 -6.05 23.92 18.51
N LYS A 138 -5.71 23.78 17.22
CA LYS A 138 -5.96 24.77 16.18
C LYS A 138 -6.61 24.16 14.95
N ILE A 139 -7.46 24.95 14.27
CA ILE A 139 -8.03 24.55 12.99
C ILE A 139 -6.92 24.50 11.91
N LEU A 140 -7.00 23.51 11.03
CA LEU A 140 -6.21 23.47 9.80
C LEU A 140 -7.10 23.77 8.60
N ASP A 141 -6.56 24.48 7.62
CA ASP A 141 -7.20 24.68 6.34
C ASP A 141 -7.23 23.33 5.59
N ARG A 142 -8.40 22.69 5.53
CA ARG A 142 -8.57 21.37 4.89
C ARG A 142 -8.17 21.38 3.41
N ASN A 143 -8.24 22.52 2.72
CA ASN A 143 -7.85 22.62 1.30
C ASN A 143 -6.33 22.41 1.10
N LYS A 144 -5.54 22.55 2.18
CA LYS A 144 -4.10 22.29 2.21
C LYS A 144 -3.76 20.92 2.77
N ILE A 145 -4.76 20.10 3.10
CA ILE A 145 -4.59 18.74 3.64
C ILE A 145 -4.94 17.74 2.56
N LYS A 146 -4.03 16.80 2.32
CA LYS A 146 -4.24 15.67 1.42
C LYS A 146 -4.18 14.37 2.21
N ILE A 147 -5.09 13.45 1.89
CA ILE A 147 -5.09 12.10 2.46
C ILE A 147 -4.33 11.21 1.50
N ILE A 148 -3.22 10.65 1.98
CA ILE A 148 -2.32 9.80 1.19
C ILE A 148 -2.92 8.40 1.03
N GLN A 149 -2.79 7.87 -0.18
CA GLN A 149 -3.17 6.52 -0.52
C GLN A 149 -1.95 5.69 -0.96
N THR A 150 -2.18 4.44 -1.32
CA THR A 150 -1.23 3.58 -2.02
C THR A 150 -1.91 3.02 -3.29
N PRO A 151 -1.15 2.66 -4.34
CA PRO A 151 0.29 2.39 -4.34
C PRO A 151 1.12 3.68 -4.28
N GLN A 152 2.11 3.72 -3.39
CA GLN A 152 3.17 4.72 -3.47
C GLN A 152 4.25 4.16 -4.41
N THR A 153 4.54 4.89 -5.47
CA THR A 153 5.28 4.36 -6.61
C THR A 153 6.55 5.16 -6.82
N PHE A 154 7.66 4.46 -7.02
CA PHE A 154 8.98 5.08 -7.10
C PHE A 154 9.85 4.37 -8.13
N HIS A 155 10.77 5.11 -8.73
CA HIS A 155 11.90 4.49 -9.40
C HIS A 155 12.79 3.78 -8.35
N SER A 156 13.23 2.54 -8.63
CA SER A 156 14.08 1.76 -7.72
C SER A 156 15.36 2.52 -7.31
N LYS A 157 15.94 3.32 -8.21
CA LYS A 157 17.11 4.20 -7.94
C LYS A 157 16.85 5.24 -6.84
N ILE A 158 15.60 5.57 -6.56
CA ILE A 158 15.18 6.48 -5.48
C ILE A 158 14.87 5.69 -4.22
N LEU A 159 14.04 4.66 -4.34
CA LEU A 159 13.50 3.95 -3.19
C LEU A 159 14.55 3.09 -2.47
N LEU A 160 15.37 2.34 -3.23
CA LEU A 160 16.37 1.44 -2.64
C LEU A 160 17.41 2.18 -1.78
N PRO A 161 18.03 3.32 -2.23
CA PRO A 161 18.89 4.10 -1.37
C PRO A 161 18.17 4.72 -0.17
N ALA A 162 16.95 5.20 -0.35
CA ALA A 162 16.17 5.80 0.74
C ALA A 162 15.90 4.80 1.88
N TYR A 163 15.73 3.52 1.59
CA TYR A 163 15.54 2.48 2.60
C TYR A 163 16.83 1.98 3.27
N LYS A 164 17.99 2.56 2.96
CA LYS A 164 19.26 2.30 3.66
C LYS A 164 19.47 3.19 4.88
N ILE A 165 18.62 4.22 5.08
CA ILE A 165 18.68 5.08 6.28
C ILE A 165 18.16 4.33 7.52
N ASP A 166 18.58 4.79 8.70
CA ASP A 166 18.09 4.23 9.96
C ASP A 166 16.59 4.48 10.13
N TYR A 167 15.90 3.46 10.64
CA TYR A 167 14.48 3.54 10.98
C TYR A 167 14.20 4.65 11.99
N LYS A 168 13.12 5.38 11.78
CA LYS A 168 12.56 6.36 12.72
C LYS A 168 11.06 6.12 12.89
N ASP A 169 10.54 6.26 14.11
CA ASP A 169 9.10 6.03 14.41
C ASP A 169 8.15 6.92 13.61
N LYS A 170 8.64 8.04 13.11
CA LYS A 170 7.86 8.94 12.23
C LYS A 170 7.66 8.42 10.80
N PHE A 171 8.31 7.33 10.40
CA PHE A 171 8.15 6.74 9.08
C PHE A 171 6.85 5.95 9.02
N THR A 172 5.80 6.58 8.52
CA THR A 172 4.45 5.99 8.42
C THR A 172 4.18 5.37 7.05
N ASP A 173 4.93 5.79 6.02
CA ASP A 173 4.80 5.39 4.63
C ASP A 173 6.12 5.57 3.86
N GLU A 174 6.16 5.23 2.57
CA GLU A 174 7.35 5.34 1.72
C GLU A 174 7.70 6.80 1.43
N ALA A 175 6.70 7.65 1.26
CA ALA A 175 6.90 9.07 1.02
C ALA A 175 7.72 9.71 2.15
N SER A 176 7.37 9.42 3.40
CA SER A 176 8.10 9.94 4.58
C SER A 176 9.55 9.44 4.67
N VAL A 177 9.84 8.26 4.13
CA VAL A 177 11.21 7.71 4.06
C VAL A 177 12.03 8.43 2.97
N VAL A 178 11.44 8.60 1.79
CA VAL A 178 12.08 9.29 0.64
C VAL A 178 12.34 10.77 0.97
N GLU A 179 11.40 11.46 1.62
CA GLU A 179 11.59 12.83 2.11
C GLU A 179 12.70 12.92 3.16
N ALA A 180 12.77 11.96 4.09
CA ALA A 180 13.84 11.92 5.09
C ALA A 180 15.21 11.62 4.49
N TYR A 181 15.27 10.95 3.34
CA TYR A 181 16.49 10.75 2.55
C TYR A 181 16.90 12.02 1.80
N GLY A 182 16.05 13.06 1.74
CA GLY A 182 16.35 14.36 1.16
C GLY A 182 15.80 14.57 -0.25
N LEU A 183 14.88 13.73 -0.71
CA LEU A 183 14.25 13.85 -2.03
C LEU A 183 12.80 14.29 -1.91
N ALA A 184 12.32 15.05 -2.90
CA ALA A 184 10.92 15.45 -2.98
C ALA A 184 10.06 14.30 -3.53
N ILE A 185 8.78 14.30 -3.15
CA ILE A 185 7.77 13.40 -3.68
C ILE A 185 6.82 14.15 -4.60
N ASN A 186 6.31 13.47 -5.62
CA ASN A 186 5.30 13.99 -6.53
C ASN A 186 3.92 13.46 -6.14
N LEU A 187 2.99 14.37 -5.81
CA LEU A 187 1.60 14.01 -5.50
C LEU A 187 0.78 13.93 -6.78
N ILE A 188 0.00 12.89 -6.92
CA ILE A 188 -0.95 12.71 -8.02
C ILE A 188 -2.37 12.54 -7.49
N GLU A 189 -3.37 12.78 -8.33
CA GLU A 189 -4.76 12.55 -7.96
C GLU A 189 -5.04 11.05 -7.79
N GLY A 190 -5.53 10.68 -6.60
CA GLY A 190 -5.97 9.33 -6.26
C GLY A 190 -7.46 9.11 -6.51
N GLU A 191 -8.00 8.03 -5.96
CA GLU A 191 -9.39 7.64 -6.13
C GLU A 191 -10.11 7.53 -4.78
N LYS A 192 -11.28 8.17 -4.65
CA LYS A 192 -12.05 8.13 -3.39
C LYS A 192 -12.45 6.70 -2.99
N ASN A 193 -12.69 5.84 -3.97
CA ASN A 193 -13.06 4.45 -3.74
C ASN A 193 -11.86 3.54 -3.39
N ASN A 194 -10.62 3.99 -3.55
CA ASN A 194 -9.43 3.25 -3.13
C ASN A 194 -9.27 3.33 -1.60
N ILE A 195 -10.30 2.88 -0.88
CA ILE A 195 -10.35 2.89 0.58
C ILE A 195 -9.42 1.84 1.19
N LYS A 196 -8.92 2.11 2.39
CA LYS A 196 -8.18 1.14 3.22
C LYS A 196 -9.17 0.44 4.16
N ILE A 197 -9.37 -0.87 4.00
CA ILE A 197 -10.21 -1.65 4.89
C ILE A 197 -9.56 -1.72 6.27
N THR A 198 -10.16 -1.01 7.23
CA THR A 198 -9.68 -0.93 8.61
C THR A 198 -10.74 -1.34 9.63
N THR A 199 -12.01 -1.27 9.26
CA THR A 199 -13.18 -1.60 10.08
C THR A 199 -14.12 -2.56 9.34
N SER A 200 -15.09 -3.13 10.06
CA SER A 200 -16.15 -3.93 9.43
C SER A 200 -17.09 -3.10 8.54
N ALA A 201 -17.23 -1.81 8.81
CA ALA A 201 -17.98 -0.89 7.95
C ALA A 201 -17.28 -0.72 6.59
N ASP A 202 -15.94 -0.59 6.58
CA ASP A 202 -15.17 -0.50 5.34
C ASP A 202 -15.31 -1.77 4.50
N LEU A 203 -15.37 -2.95 5.16
CA LEU A 203 -15.56 -4.23 4.47
C LEU A 203 -16.91 -4.29 3.76
N LYS A 204 -17.99 -3.88 4.44
CA LYS A 204 -19.34 -3.80 3.83
C LYS A 204 -19.38 -2.80 2.67
N LEU A 205 -18.73 -1.65 2.84
CA LEU A 205 -18.63 -0.67 1.77
C LEU A 205 -17.86 -1.23 0.57
N ALA A 206 -16.76 -1.96 0.82
CA ALA A 206 -16.00 -2.61 -0.24
C ALA A 206 -16.84 -3.67 -0.99
N GLU A 207 -17.71 -4.42 -0.31
CA GLU A 207 -18.64 -5.36 -0.96
C GLU A 207 -19.60 -4.69 -1.95
N ILE A 208 -20.07 -3.50 -1.61
CA ILE A 208 -20.98 -2.72 -2.47
C ILE A 208 -20.23 -2.12 -3.67
N LEU A 209 -19.02 -1.61 -3.43
CA LEU A 209 -18.23 -0.92 -4.46
C LEU A 209 -17.48 -1.86 -5.40
N LEU A 210 -17.26 -3.12 -4.99
CA LEU A 210 -16.57 -4.10 -5.82
C LEU A 210 -17.48 -4.51 -6.99
N PRO A 211 -17.02 -4.39 -8.25
CA PRO A 211 -17.77 -4.86 -9.42
C PRO A 211 -18.16 -6.34 -9.30
N GLU A 212 -19.24 -6.74 -9.98
CA GLU A 212 -19.67 -8.12 -10.06
C GLU A 212 -18.67 -9.02 -10.78
#